data_ee93784decacc4e80bc5e924b837f650
#
_entry.id   ee93784decacc4e80bc5e924b837f650
#
_cell.length_a   1.000
_cell.length_b   1.000
_cell.length_c   1.000
_cell.angle_alpha   90.00
_cell.angle_beta   90.00
_cell.angle_gamma   90.00
#
_symmetry.space_group_name_H-M   'P 1'
#
loop_
_entity.id
_entity.type
_entity.pdbx_description
1 polymer ?
#
loop_
_entity_poly.entity_id
_entity_poly.type
_entity_poly.pdbx_seq_one_letter_code
_entity_poly.pdbx_strand_id
1 'polypeptide(L)'
;FDSIFSGFSSIDEDFYEEMEEILIMGDIGINATTSIIENLKKEVAEQHIKEPMECKQLLINEIKEQMRVDSTEYEFENRKSVILVIGVNGVGKTTSVGKLAGKLKDQGKKVILAAADTFRAAAGEQLTQWANRAGVEIIGGQSGADPASVVYDAVAAAKARNADVLLCDTAGRLHNKKNLMEELRKI
;
A
#
# COMPACT_ATOMS: atom_id res chain seq x y z
N PHE A 1 3.76 -20.27 10.42
CA PHE A 1 2.94 -21.06 9.49
C PHE A 1 3.23 -22.56 9.59
N ASP A 2 4.49 -23.02 9.51
CA ASP A 2 4.80 -24.47 9.56
C ASP A 2 4.33 -25.18 10.83
N SER A 3 4.40 -24.49 11.96
CA SER A 3 3.94 -25.04 13.25
C SER A 3 2.43 -25.29 13.31
N ILE A 4 1.66 -24.56 12.51
CA ILE A 4 0.21 -24.68 12.44
C ILE A 4 -0.15 -25.96 11.69
N PHE A 5 0.36 -26.13 10.48
CA PHE A 5 0.08 -27.31 9.67
C PHE A 5 0.59 -28.60 10.31
N SER A 6 1.70 -28.56 11.04
CA SER A 6 2.23 -29.73 11.76
C SER A 6 1.47 -30.09 13.06
N GLY A 7 0.61 -29.21 13.55
CA GLY A 7 -0.20 -29.43 14.74
C GLY A 7 -1.44 -30.30 14.50
N PHE A 8 -1.85 -30.45 13.23
CA PHE A 8 -3.03 -31.22 12.86
C PHE A 8 -2.68 -32.61 12.33
N SER A 9 -3.47 -33.60 12.70
CA SER A 9 -3.36 -34.97 12.19
C SER A 9 -4.33 -35.27 11.05
N SER A 10 -5.31 -34.40 10.80
CA SER A 10 -6.36 -34.55 9.77
C SER A 10 -6.80 -33.19 9.24
N ILE A 11 -7.37 -33.22 8.04
CA ILE A 11 -8.02 -32.06 7.42
C ILE A 11 -9.52 -32.21 7.68
N ASP A 12 -9.98 -31.58 8.75
CA ASP A 12 -11.36 -31.58 9.20
C ASP A 12 -11.87 -30.14 9.36
N GLU A 13 -13.06 -29.96 9.91
CA GLU A 13 -13.63 -28.61 10.07
C GLU A 13 -12.79 -27.77 11.06
N ASP A 14 -12.29 -28.38 12.14
CA ASP A 14 -11.44 -27.71 13.13
C ASP A 14 -10.15 -27.17 12.48
N PHE A 15 -9.58 -27.90 11.51
CA PHE A 15 -8.43 -27.43 10.72
C PHE A 15 -8.77 -26.17 9.92
N TYR A 16 -9.93 -26.11 9.26
CA TYR A 16 -10.32 -24.95 8.47
C TYR A 16 -10.69 -23.75 9.35
N GLU A 17 -11.33 -23.96 10.48
CA GLU A 17 -11.64 -22.90 11.46
C GLU A 17 -10.35 -22.25 11.99
N GLU A 18 -9.35 -23.03 12.36
CA GLU A 18 -8.06 -22.52 12.80
C GLU A 18 -7.35 -21.72 11.68
N MET A 19 -7.40 -22.20 10.42
CA MET A 19 -6.86 -21.45 9.28
C MET A 19 -7.59 -20.13 9.09
N GLU A 20 -8.91 -20.10 9.23
CA GLU A 20 -9.71 -18.87 9.14
C GLU A 20 -9.31 -17.86 10.22
N GLU A 21 -9.21 -18.30 11.48
CA GLU A 21 -8.77 -17.44 12.58
C GLU A 21 -7.38 -16.83 12.32
N ILE A 22 -6.44 -17.64 11.86
CA ILE A 22 -5.08 -17.17 11.56
C ILE A 22 -5.05 -16.12 10.44
N LEU A 23 -5.82 -16.32 9.39
CA LEU A 23 -5.92 -15.36 8.30
C LEU A 23 -6.52 -14.03 8.79
N ILE A 24 -7.56 -14.08 9.63
CA ILE A 24 -8.18 -12.91 10.24
C ILE A 24 -7.20 -12.21 11.21
N MET A 25 -6.48 -12.96 12.04
CA MET A 25 -5.43 -12.42 12.91
C MET A 25 -4.28 -11.82 12.12
N GLY A 26 -4.01 -12.31 10.93
CA GLY A 26 -3.09 -11.74 9.95
C GLY A 26 -3.59 -10.48 9.25
N ASP A 27 -4.72 -9.90 9.69
CA ASP A 27 -5.36 -8.68 9.14
C ASP A 27 -5.91 -8.89 7.72
N ILE A 28 -6.16 -10.14 7.31
CA ILE A 28 -6.89 -10.45 6.07
C ILE A 28 -8.38 -10.21 6.33
N GLY A 29 -9.03 -9.45 5.46
CA GLY A 29 -10.44 -9.11 5.62
C GLY A 29 -11.35 -10.34 5.52
N ILE A 30 -12.45 -10.37 6.29
CA ILE A 30 -13.37 -11.52 6.42
C ILE A 30 -13.79 -12.06 5.04
N ASN A 31 -14.20 -11.19 4.10
CA ASN A 31 -14.66 -11.64 2.78
C ASN A 31 -13.55 -12.38 2.00
N ALA A 32 -12.31 -11.87 2.05
CA ALA A 32 -11.18 -12.52 1.41
C ALA A 32 -10.84 -13.85 2.09
N THR A 33 -10.85 -13.88 3.43
CA THR A 33 -10.62 -15.10 4.21
C THR A 33 -11.63 -16.18 3.86
N THR A 34 -12.94 -15.86 3.87
CA THR A 34 -14.00 -16.82 3.52
C THR A 34 -13.76 -17.37 2.11
N SER A 35 -13.49 -16.52 1.13
CA SER A 35 -13.21 -16.97 -0.24
C SER A 35 -11.99 -17.88 -0.34
N ILE A 36 -10.91 -17.56 0.37
CA ILE A 36 -9.68 -18.38 0.42
C ILE A 36 -9.99 -19.76 1.00
N ILE A 37 -10.71 -19.82 2.12
CA ILE A 37 -11.04 -21.10 2.79
C ILE A 37 -11.99 -21.94 1.94
N GLU A 38 -13.00 -21.35 1.32
CA GLU A 38 -13.91 -22.07 0.41
C GLU A 38 -13.17 -22.68 -0.79
N ASN A 39 -12.26 -21.92 -1.41
CA ASN A 39 -11.46 -22.42 -2.51
C ASN A 39 -10.50 -23.51 -2.04
N LEU A 40 -9.86 -23.34 -0.88
CA LEU A 40 -8.98 -24.35 -0.29
C LEU A 40 -9.74 -25.68 -0.05
N LYS A 41 -10.94 -25.64 0.56
CA LYS A 41 -11.80 -26.82 0.76
C LYS A 41 -12.08 -27.53 -0.58
N LYS A 42 -12.38 -26.76 -1.63
CA LYS A 42 -12.67 -27.31 -2.95
C LYS A 42 -11.43 -27.97 -3.57
N GLU A 43 -10.27 -27.31 -3.54
CA GLU A 43 -9.02 -27.86 -4.08
C GLU A 43 -8.56 -29.11 -3.31
N VAL A 44 -8.67 -29.12 -1.98
CA VAL A 44 -8.36 -30.29 -1.15
C VAL A 44 -9.23 -31.49 -1.57
N ALA A 45 -10.53 -31.27 -1.80
CA ALA A 45 -11.44 -32.32 -2.25
C ALA A 45 -11.12 -32.81 -3.68
N GLU A 46 -10.87 -31.90 -4.62
CA GLU A 46 -10.55 -32.22 -6.02
C GLU A 46 -9.23 -32.97 -6.18
N GLN A 47 -8.21 -32.58 -5.40
CA GLN A 47 -6.87 -33.18 -5.46
C GLN A 47 -6.71 -34.36 -4.50
N HIS A 48 -7.77 -34.72 -3.73
CA HIS A 48 -7.76 -35.81 -2.76
C HIS A 48 -6.64 -35.68 -1.70
N ILE A 49 -6.34 -34.46 -1.28
CA ILE A 49 -5.29 -34.18 -0.29
C ILE A 49 -5.73 -34.73 1.08
N LYS A 50 -4.83 -35.42 1.77
CA LYS A 50 -5.08 -36.04 3.07
C LYS A 50 -4.20 -35.48 4.18
N GLU A 51 -3.06 -34.96 3.84
CA GLU A 51 -2.07 -34.47 4.79
C GLU A 51 -2.16 -32.96 4.96
N PRO A 52 -2.33 -32.43 6.20
CA PRO A 52 -2.40 -30.98 6.45
C PRO A 52 -1.24 -30.19 5.86
N MET A 53 -0.02 -30.75 5.88
CA MET A 53 1.17 -30.09 5.33
C MET A 53 1.07 -29.80 3.81
N GLU A 54 0.33 -30.60 3.08
CA GLU A 54 0.11 -30.39 1.62
C GLU A 54 -0.79 -29.19 1.38
N CYS A 55 -1.72 -28.88 2.30
CA CYS A 55 -2.59 -27.71 2.23
C CYS A 55 -1.82 -26.39 2.29
N LYS A 56 -0.62 -26.37 2.87
CA LYS A 56 0.20 -25.15 2.95
C LYS A 56 0.45 -24.52 1.59
N GLN A 57 0.84 -25.32 0.59
CA GLN A 57 1.12 -24.80 -0.74
C GLN A 57 -0.15 -24.34 -1.45
N LEU A 58 -1.26 -25.06 -1.26
CA LEU A 58 -2.57 -24.65 -1.79
C LEU A 58 -3.00 -23.32 -1.19
N LEU A 59 -2.93 -23.17 0.14
CA LEU A 59 -3.26 -21.91 0.81
C LEU A 59 -2.41 -20.73 0.31
N ILE A 60 -1.09 -20.94 0.12
CA ILE A 60 -0.21 -19.92 -0.44
C ILE A 60 -0.65 -19.54 -1.86
N ASN A 61 -1.05 -20.51 -2.67
CA ASN A 61 -1.50 -20.25 -4.03
C ASN A 61 -2.82 -19.48 -4.05
N GLU A 62 -3.77 -19.82 -3.18
CA GLU A 62 -5.04 -19.11 -3.03
C GLU A 62 -4.83 -17.64 -2.60
N ILE A 63 -3.95 -17.40 -1.62
CA ILE A 63 -3.60 -16.04 -1.20
C ILE A 63 -2.98 -15.27 -2.38
N LYS A 64 -2.07 -15.88 -3.14
CA LYS A 64 -1.47 -15.25 -4.31
C LYS A 64 -2.50 -14.92 -5.39
N GLU A 65 -3.46 -15.81 -5.62
CA GLU A 65 -4.51 -15.59 -6.61
C GLU A 65 -5.45 -14.44 -6.19
N GLN A 66 -5.79 -14.35 -4.90
CA GLN A 66 -6.56 -13.21 -4.34
C GLN A 66 -5.81 -11.88 -4.46
N MET A 67 -4.49 -11.91 -4.47
CA MET A 67 -3.63 -10.72 -4.65
C MET A 67 -3.37 -10.39 -6.12
N ARG A 68 -3.75 -11.28 -7.04
CA ARG A 68 -3.53 -11.07 -8.47
C ARG A 68 -4.39 -9.90 -8.96
N VAL A 69 -3.77 -9.01 -9.71
CA VAL A 69 -4.45 -7.94 -10.45
C VAL A 69 -4.32 -8.21 -11.95
N ASP A 70 -5.34 -7.89 -12.72
CA ASP A 70 -5.41 -8.16 -14.16
C ASP A 70 -4.31 -7.46 -14.97
N SER A 71 -3.82 -6.34 -14.47
CA SER A 71 -2.68 -5.61 -15.05
C SER A 71 -1.79 -5.04 -13.96
N THR A 72 -0.49 -5.33 -14.05
CA THR A 72 0.57 -4.75 -13.22
C THR A 72 1.37 -3.68 -13.97
N GLU A 73 0.96 -3.36 -15.19
CA GLU A 73 1.62 -2.34 -16.00
C GLU A 73 1.16 -0.96 -15.58
N TYR A 74 1.99 -0.28 -14.81
CA TYR A 74 1.81 1.11 -14.44
C TYR A 74 2.56 1.97 -15.46
N GLU A 75 1.84 2.52 -16.46
CA GLU A 75 2.43 3.40 -17.48
C GLU A 75 2.79 4.80 -16.94
N PHE A 76 2.95 4.97 -15.62
CA PHE A 76 3.25 6.28 -15.03
C PHE A 76 4.56 6.89 -15.58
N GLU A 77 5.46 6.07 -16.11
CA GLU A 77 6.70 6.53 -16.73
C GLU A 77 6.46 7.21 -18.09
N ASN A 78 5.39 6.85 -18.77
CA ASN A 78 5.03 7.35 -20.12
C ASN A 78 3.89 8.36 -20.11
N ARG A 79 3.30 8.63 -18.94
CA ARG A 79 2.17 9.59 -18.79
C ARG A 79 2.49 10.59 -17.69
N LYS A 80 1.88 11.78 -17.79
CA LYS A 80 1.85 12.71 -16.65
C LYS A 80 1.02 12.09 -15.55
N SER A 81 1.64 11.90 -14.39
CA SER A 81 1.06 11.10 -13.32
C SER A 81 1.03 11.84 -12.00
N VAL A 82 -0.05 11.61 -11.23
CA VAL A 82 -0.12 11.97 -9.81
C VAL A 82 -0.07 10.68 -9.01
N ILE A 83 0.89 10.58 -8.10
CA ILE A 83 1.13 9.38 -7.29
C ILE A 83 0.94 9.76 -5.83
N LEU A 84 -0.09 9.20 -5.19
CA LEU A 84 -0.27 9.30 -3.74
C LEU A 84 0.45 8.16 -3.05
N VAL A 85 1.35 8.50 -2.12
CA VAL A 85 2.05 7.50 -1.30
C VAL A 85 1.34 7.37 0.03
N ILE A 86 0.67 6.26 0.22
CA ILE A 86 -0.16 5.95 1.38
C ILE A 86 0.49 4.87 2.27
N GLY A 87 0.06 4.80 3.51
CA GLY A 87 0.53 3.80 4.48
C GLY A 87 0.54 4.35 5.90
N VAL A 88 0.78 3.48 6.88
CA VAL A 88 0.81 3.85 8.31
C VAL A 88 2.04 4.68 8.68
N ASN A 89 2.05 5.27 9.89
CA ASN A 89 3.21 6.01 10.38
C ASN A 89 4.44 5.09 10.57
N GLY A 90 5.62 5.62 10.30
CA GLY A 90 6.88 4.93 10.55
C GLY A 90 7.32 3.91 9.49
N VAL A 91 6.49 3.59 8.49
CA VAL A 91 6.85 2.61 7.44
C VAL A 91 7.76 3.16 6.34
N GLY A 92 8.14 4.43 6.41
CA GLY A 92 9.11 5.02 5.49
C GLY A 92 8.50 5.71 4.27
N LYS A 93 7.23 6.15 4.29
CA LYS A 93 6.58 6.87 3.18
C LYS A 93 7.40 8.06 2.70
N THR A 94 7.67 9.04 3.55
CA THR A 94 8.44 10.26 3.24
C THR A 94 9.82 9.94 2.66
N THR A 95 10.50 8.92 3.23
CA THR A 95 11.79 8.45 2.71
C THR A 95 11.66 7.85 1.31
N SER A 96 10.62 7.05 1.08
CA SER A 96 10.35 6.43 -0.23
C SER A 96 10.02 7.48 -1.28
N VAL A 97 9.18 8.47 -0.92
CA VAL A 97 8.86 9.62 -1.79
C VAL A 97 10.13 10.35 -2.20
N GLY A 98 11.01 10.68 -1.24
CA GLY A 98 12.27 11.36 -1.52
C GLY A 98 13.22 10.58 -2.43
N LYS A 99 13.38 9.28 -2.19
CA LYS A 99 14.21 8.40 -3.03
C LYS A 99 13.63 8.23 -4.43
N LEU A 100 12.32 8.07 -4.54
CA LEU A 100 11.64 7.93 -5.83
C LEU A 100 11.75 9.23 -6.64
N ALA A 101 11.62 10.39 -5.99
CA ALA A 101 11.80 11.68 -6.64
C ALA A 101 13.19 11.82 -7.25
N GLY A 102 14.25 11.46 -6.51
CA GLY A 102 15.61 11.46 -7.03
C GLY A 102 15.77 10.53 -8.22
N LYS A 103 15.32 9.28 -8.11
CA LYS A 103 15.39 8.30 -9.20
C LYS A 103 14.66 8.78 -10.47
N LEU A 104 13.47 9.31 -10.35
CA LEU A 104 12.70 9.83 -11.50
C LEU A 104 13.40 11.04 -12.12
N LYS A 105 13.98 11.93 -11.30
CA LYS A 105 14.75 13.06 -11.82
C LYS A 105 16.01 12.62 -12.56
N ASP A 106 16.73 11.62 -12.05
CA ASP A 106 17.91 11.05 -12.74
C ASP A 106 17.55 10.42 -14.09
N GLN A 107 16.29 9.98 -14.25
CA GLN A 107 15.71 9.53 -15.52
C GLN A 107 15.26 10.69 -16.43
N GLY A 108 15.54 11.94 -16.06
CA GLY A 108 15.17 13.13 -16.84
C GLY A 108 13.73 13.60 -16.66
N LYS A 109 12.96 13.04 -15.70
CA LYS A 109 11.58 13.46 -15.44
C LYS A 109 11.55 14.77 -14.65
N LYS A 110 10.59 15.62 -14.97
CA LYS A 110 10.27 16.80 -14.18
C LYS A 110 9.34 16.42 -13.05
N VAL A 111 9.87 16.38 -11.82
CA VAL A 111 9.17 15.91 -10.62
C VAL A 111 8.83 17.08 -9.71
N ILE A 112 7.62 17.06 -9.14
CA ILE A 112 7.19 17.96 -8.06
C ILE A 112 6.74 17.09 -6.87
N LEU A 113 7.04 17.54 -5.66
CA LEU A 113 6.59 16.93 -4.40
C LEU A 113 5.44 17.73 -3.81
N ALA A 114 4.46 17.04 -3.22
CA ALA A 114 3.43 17.65 -2.39
C ALA A 114 3.58 17.14 -0.94
N ALA A 115 3.78 18.06 0.01
CA ALA A 115 3.89 17.76 1.43
C ALA A 115 2.50 17.75 2.08
N ALA A 116 1.73 16.69 1.82
CA ALA A 116 0.36 16.54 2.32
C ALA A 116 0.28 15.81 3.68
N ASP A 117 1.40 15.41 4.31
CA ASP A 117 1.45 15.05 5.74
C ASP A 117 1.53 16.33 6.58
N THR A 118 0.43 17.03 6.70
CA THR A 118 0.34 18.33 7.39
C THR A 118 0.18 18.20 8.90
N PHE A 119 -0.03 17.00 9.41
CA PHE A 119 -0.23 16.75 10.85
C PHE A 119 1.10 16.67 11.61
N ARG A 120 2.18 16.30 10.94
CA ARG A 120 3.50 16.17 11.54
C ARG A 120 4.42 17.26 11.01
N ALA A 121 4.73 18.25 11.84
CA ALA A 121 5.64 19.33 11.45
C ALA A 121 6.97 18.80 10.90
N ALA A 122 7.54 17.79 11.56
CA ALA A 122 8.79 17.15 11.13
C ALA A 122 8.68 16.43 9.75
N ALA A 123 7.51 16.03 9.30
CA ALA A 123 7.34 15.38 7.99
C ALA A 123 7.55 16.36 6.84
N GLY A 124 7.00 17.58 6.94
CA GLY A 124 7.22 18.63 5.96
C GLY A 124 8.69 19.05 5.86
N GLU A 125 9.37 19.20 7.00
CA GLU A 125 10.81 19.50 7.05
C GLU A 125 11.65 18.37 6.45
N GLN A 126 11.33 17.13 6.79
CA GLN A 126 12.01 15.95 6.25
C GLN A 126 11.83 15.85 4.73
N LEU A 127 10.62 16.06 4.22
CA LEU A 127 10.37 16.02 2.78
C LEU A 127 11.09 17.16 2.06
N THR A 128 11.16 18.35 2.69
CA THR A 128 11.95 19.49 2.16
C THR A 128 13.43 19.15 2.02
N GLN A 129 14.01 18.46 3.01
CA GLN A 129 15.40 18.00 2.91
C GLN A 129 15.59 17.01 1.76
N TRP A 130 14.64 16.11 1.53
CA TRP A 130 14.68 15.20 0.40
C TRP A 130 14.52 15.94 -0.94
N ALA A 131 13.61 16.91 -1.01
CA ALA A 131 13.41 17.75 -2.19
C ALA A 131 14.72 18.48 -2.58
N ASN A 132 15.37 19.08 -1.59
CA ASN A 132 16.66 19.76 -1.79
C ASN A 132 17.76 18.81 -2.27
N ARG A 133 17.88 17.63 -1.67
CA ARG A 133 18.86 16.60 -2.08
C ARG A 133 18.61 16.10 -3.51
N ALA A 134 17.35 15.86 -3.86
CA ALA A 134 16.97 15.44 -5.20
C ALA A 134 16.95 16.60 -6.21
N GLY A 135 17.03 17.86 -5.75
CA GLY A 135 16.93 19.05 -6.56
C GLY A 135 15.57 19.15 -7.27
N VAL A 136 14.50 18.76 -6.60
CA VAL A 136 13.11 18.83 -7.08
C VAL A 136 12.32 19.87 -6.29
N GLU A 137 11.25 20.38 -6.90
CA GLU A 137 10.38 21.36 -6.25
C GLU A 137 9.42 20.70 -5.28
N ILE A 138 9.06 21.42 -4.20
CA ILE A 138 8.09 20.98 -3.20
C ILE A 138 6.99 22.04 -3.04
N ILE A 139 5.76 21.58 -2.92
CA ILE A 139 4.57 22.39 -2.65
C ILE A 139 4.01 21.99 -1.27
N GLY A 140 3.63 22.98 -0.46
CA GLY A 140 3.13 22.77 0.89
C GLY A 140 4.27 22.69 1.92
N GLY A 141 4.04 21.96 3.01
CA GLY A 141 4.99 21.83 4.11
C GLY A 141 4.66 22.68 5.33
N GLN A 142 3.59 23.47 5.29
CA GLN A 142 3.09 24.18 6.48
C GLN A 142 2.28 23.21 7.36
N SER A 143 2.64 23.15 8.63
CA SER A 143 1.91 22.35 9.61
C SER A 143 0.49 22.89 9.81
N GLY A 144 -0.49 21.98 9.86
CA GLY A 144 -1.90 22.32 10.08
C GLY A 144 -2.67 22.78 8.84
N ALA A 145 -2.05 22.81 7.67
CA ALA A 145 -2.78 23.04 6.41
C ALA A 145 -3.75 21.87 6.12
N ASP A 146 -4.79 22.11 5.32
CA ASP A 146 -5.66 21.04 4.84
C ASP A 146 -4.91 20.20 3.76
N PRO A 147 -4.75 18.88 3.96
CA PRO A 147 -4.06 18.02 3.00
C PRO A 147 -4.62 18.10 1.58
N ALA A 148 -5.96 18.16 1.44
CA ALA A 148 -6.60 18.26 0.13
C ALA A 148 -6.27 19.58 -0.58
N SER A 149 -6.22 20.70 0.15
CA SER A 149 -5.79 21.99 -0.39
C SER A 149 -4.33 21.93 -0.87
N VAL A 150 -3.43 21.30 -0.11
CA VAL A 150 -2.03 21.14 -0.50
C VAL A 150 -1.91 20.34 -1.81
N VAL A 151 -2.65 19.24 -1.93
CA VAL A 151 -2.63 18.43 -3.16
C VAL A 151 -3.25 19.19 -4.33
N TYR A 152 -4.34 19.92 -4.10
CA TYR A 152 -4.96 20.75 -5.13
C TYR A 152 -3.97 21.78 -5.68
N ASP A 153 -3.29 22.52 -4.82
CA ASP A 153 -2.29 23.52 -5.20
C ASP A 153 -1.09 22.85 -5.92
N ALA A 154 -0.69 21.68 -5.47
CA ALA A 154 0.39 20.92 -6.10
C ALA A 154 0.01 20.43 -7.50
N VAL A 155 -1.24 19.99 -7.70
CA VAL A 155 -1.75 19.63 -9.05
C VAL A 155 -1.80 20.84 -9.97
N ALA A 156 -2.27 22.00 -9.47
CA ALA A 156 -2.26 23.24 -10.23
C ALA A 156 -0.83 23.66 -10.62
N ALA A 157 0.10 23.60 -9.67
CA ALA A 157 1.52 23.88 -9.92
C ALA A 157 2.14 22.89 -10.92
N ALA A 158 1.85 21.59 -10.80
CA ALA A 158 2.34 20.57 -11.70
C ALA A 158 1.87 20.78 -13.14
N LYS A 159 0.59 21.14 -13.31
CA LYS A 159 0.03 21.51 -14.62
C LYS A 159 0.71 22.76 -15.20
N ALA A 160 0.80 23.84 -14.42
CA ALA A 160 1.38 25.11 -14.87
C ALA A 160 2.86 24.97 -15.26
N ARG A 161 3.60 24.11 -14.56
CA ARG A 161 5.03 23.88 -14.78
C ARG A 161 5.32 22.73 -15.75
N ASN A 162 4.29 22.11 -16.29
CA ASN A 162 4.39 20.96 -17.18
C ASN A 162 5.22 19.81 -16.57
N ALA A 163 4.98 19.49 -15.29
CA ALA A 163 5.64 18.39 -14.62
C ALA A 163 5.21 17.03 -15.21
N ASP A 164 6.11 16.06 -15.20
CA ASP A 164 5.84 14.68 -15.63
C ASP A 164 5.22 13.87 -14.48
N VAL A 165 5.70 14.09 -13.26
CA VAL A 165 5.25 13.35 -12.09
C VAL A 165 5.06 14.28 -10.89
N LEU A 166 3.90 14.16 -10.22
CA LEU A 166 3.62 14.72 -8.91
C LEU A 166 3.58 13.59 -7.90
N LEU A 167 4.48 13.63 -6.90
CA LEU A 167 4.50 12.69 -5.79
C LEU A 167 3.91 13.36 -4.54
N CYS A 168 2.86 12.77 -3.96
CA CYS A 168 2.20 13.29 -2.78
C CYS A 168 2.53 12.41 -1.56
N ASP A 169 3.22 12.98 -0.57
CA ASP A 169 3.44 12.34 0.73
C ASP A 169 2.24 12.62 1.64
N THR A 170 1.53 11.58 2.03
CA THR A 170 0.30 11.69 2.83
C THR A 170 0.53 11.28 4.28
N ALA A 171 -0.35 11.74 5.18
CA ALA A 171 -0.36 11.30 6.57
C ALA A 171 -0.62 9.78 6.67
N GLY A 172 -0.09 9.16 7.73
CA GLY A 172 -0.30 7.75 8.02
C GLY A 172 -0.80 7.57 9.45
N ARG A 173 -2.09 7.34 9.66
CA ARG A 173 -2.67 7.14 10.98
C ARG A 173 -3.06 5.69 11.18
N LEU A 174 -2.32 4.96 12.04
CA LEU A 174 -2.58 3.55 12.32
C LEU A 174 -3.87 3.33 13.11
N HIS A 175 -4.12 4.18 14.09
CA HIS A 175 -5.19 3.99 15.07
C HIS A 175 -6.56 4.52 14.62
N ASN A 176 -6.68 5.02 13.39
CA ASN A 176 -7.96 5.49 12.87
C ASN A 176 -8.04 5.28 11.34
N LYS A 177 -8.11 4.01 10.93
CA LYS A 177 -8.22 3.60 9.50
C LYS A 177 -9.36 4.33 8.79
N LYS A 178 -10.50 4.55 9.48
CA LYS A 178 -11.66 5.23 8.91
C LYS A 178 -11.37 6.68 8.56
N ASN A 179 -10.75 7.43 9.47
CA ASN A 179 -10.40 8.83 9.23
C ASN A 179 -9.33 8.99 8.13
N LEU A 180 -8.37 8.07 8.06
CA LEU A 180 -7.39 8.06 6.97
C LEU A 180 -8.06 7.86 5.60
N MET A 181 -8.99 6.92 5.51
CA MET A 181 -9.72 6.67 4.27
C MET A 181 -10.64 7.83 3.87
N GLU A 182 -11.25 8.51 4.85
CA GLU A 182 -12.04 9.70 4.61
C GLU A 182 -11.18 10.88 4.13
N GLU A 183 -9.98 11.05 4.68
CA GLU A 183 -9.02 12.05 4.25
C GLU A 183 -8.54 11.77 2.80
N LEU A 184 -8.20 10.53 2.49
CA LEU A 184 -7.80 10.13 1.14
C LEU A 184 -8.93 10.30 0.10
N ARG A 185 -10.20 10.19 0.52
CA ARG A 185 -11.35 10.46 -0.37
C ARG A 185 -11.55 11.93 -0.69
N LYS A 186 -11.03 12.83 0.13
CA LYS A 186 -11.08 14.29 -0.11
C LYS A 186 -9.98 14.76 -1.05
N ILE A 187 -8.87 14.04 -1.04
CA ILE A 187 -7.75 14.25 -1.95
C ILE A 187 -8.12 13.72 -3.34
#